data_bece2029e6a159f69dcfc18538a4453f
#
_entry.id   bece2029e6a159f69dcfc18538a4453f
#
_cell.length_a   1.000
_cell.length_b   1.000
_cell.length_c   1.000
_cell.angle_alpha   90.00
_cell.angle_beta   90.00
_cell.angle_gamma   90.00
#
_symmetry.space_group_name_H-M   'P 1'
#
loop_
_entity.id
_entity.type
_entity.pdbx_description
1 polymer ?
#
loop_
_entity_poly.entity_id
_entity_poly.type
_entity_poly.pdbx_seq_one_letter_code
_entity_poly.pdbx_strand_id
1 'polypeptide(L)'
;MSDLAHQRRQRLIGIALMCGAVALFACLDTTAKYLNTRMDSLEIAWARYTAAFVLTLIVSNPLTHKGLLRTKRLTLQITRSVLLAASSVLNFVALRWLQLDEALSIIFTFPFIVAIAAGPLLGEWIGWRRWAAICCGFGGVLLITRPGFGGMHPAAFLSLAATICYGFYAVITRIVSRVDSNQISLFYANFIGALVMLPVIPFVWTTPDNWLIALMLMGTGILGSAGHFLLIAGHRIAPASVLSPFVYTQLIWVVILGYLVFDNVPNRWTMAGATMVIGSGLYLLYRERKLGKATTSEGVVEGPLE
;
A
#
# COMPACT_ATOMS: atom_id res chain seq x y z
N MET A 1 -9.19 10.02 34.70
CA MET A 1 -10.14 10.26 33.58
C MET A 1 -9.51 10.99 32.39
N SER A 2 -8.52 11.85 32.57
CA SER A 2 -7.81 12.56 31.48
C SER A 2 -7.05 11.66 30.49
N ASP A 3 -6.43 10.57 30.99
CA ASP A 3 -5.59 9.69 30.17
C ASP A 3 -6.40 8.81 29.19
N LEU A 4 -7.56 8.31 29.61
CA LEU A 4 -8.47 7.56 28.73
C LEU A 4 -9.07 8.45 27.62
N ALA A 5 -9.40 9.71 27.93
CA ALA A 5 -9.88 10.67 26.95
C ALA A 5 -8.77 11.02 25.94
N HIS A 6 -7.53 11.19 26.40
CA HIS A 6 -6.38 11.44 25.54
C HIS A 6 -6.10 10.26 24.60
N GLN A 7 -6.06 9.03 25.09
CA GLN A 7 -5.88 7.82 24.28
C GLN A 7 -7.00 7.65 23.26
N ARG A 8 -8.25 7.92 23.63
CA ARG A 8 -9.40 7.88 22.70
C ARG A 8 -9.24 8.90 21.59
N ARG A 9 -8.84 10.14 21.92
CA ARG A 9 -8.56 11.19 20.93
C ARG A 9 -7.46 10.80 19.96
N GLN A 10 -6.34 10.26 20.46
CA GLN A 10 -5.23 9.79 19.61
C GLN A 10 -5.67 8.69 18.64
N ARG A 11 -6.48 7.72 19.10
CA ARG A 11 -7.02 6.67 18.22
C ARG A 11 -7.91 7.24 17.13
N LEU A 12 -8.79 8.19 17.44
CA LEU A 12 -9.67 8.84 16.45
C LEU A 12 -8.87 9.65 15.42
N ILE A 13 -7.84 10.38 15.85
CA ILE A 13 -6.93 11.09 14.94
C ILE A 13 -6.19 10.09 14.04
N GLY A 14 -5.67 8.99 14.60
CA GLY A 14 -5.01 7.93 13.83
C GLY A 14 -5.92 7.32 12.77
N ILE A 15 -7.19 7.07 13.10
CA ILE A 15 -8.20 6.58 12.16
C ILE A 15 -8.45 7.61 11.05
N ALA A 16 -8.63 8.88 11.38
CA ALA A 16 -8.83 9.94 10.39
C ALA A 16 -7.62 10.07 9.44
N LEU A 17 -6.39 10.00 9.97
CA LEU A 17 -5.17 9.99 9.16
C LEU A 17 -5.09 8.78 8.24
N MET A 18 -5.49 7.58 8.71
CA MET A 18 -5.55 6.37 7.88
C MET A 18 -6.58 6.51 6.75
N CYS A 19 -7.80 6.95 7.08
CA CYS A 19 -8.84 7.19 6.06
C CYS A 19 -8.40 8.25 5.03
N GLY A 20 -7.74 9.31 5.48
CA GLY A 20 -7.15 10.33 4.60
C GLY A 20 -6.04 9.75 3.71
N ALA A 21 -5.16 8.90 4.26
CA ALA A 21 -4.11 8.25 3.49
C ALA A 21 -4.67 7.40 2.34
N VAL A 22 -5.65 6.54 2.63
CA VAL A 22 -6.24 5.65 1.61
C VAL A 22 -7.11 6.42 0.61
N ALA A 23 -7.70 7.54 1.00
CA ALA A 23 -8.37 8.47 0.07
C ALA A 23 -7.37 9.07 -0.93
N LEU A 24 -6.19 9.51 -0.46
CA LEU A 24 -5.13 10.01 -1.32
C LEU A 24 -4.57 8.92 -2.26
N PHE A 25 -4.46 7.68 -1.80
CA PHE A 25 -4.07 6.57 -2.68
C PHE A 25 -5.14 6.27 -3.72
N ALA A 26 -6.42 6.33 -3.38
CA ALA A 26 -7.50 6.20 -4.35
C ALA A 26 -7.46 7.33 -5.41
N CYS A 27 -7.20 8.57 -5.00
CA CYS A 27 -7.00 9.70 -5.92
C CYS A 27 -5.77 9.48 -6.81
N LEU A 28 -4.66 8.97 -6.25
CA LEU A 28 -3.45 8.63 -7.00
C LEU A 28 -3.75 7.59 -8.10
N ASP A 29 -4.39 6.47 -7.73
CA ASP A 29 -4.72 5.39 -8.67
C ASP A 29 -5.70 5.87 -9.76
N THR A 30 -6.68 6.69 -9.39
CA THR A 30 -7.62 7.32 -10.33
C THR A 30 -6.89 8.25 -11.30
N THR A 31 -5.98 9.09 -10.80
CA THR A 31 -5.18 9.99 -11.63
C THR A 31 -4.27 9.19 -12.56
N ALA A 32 -3.59 8.15 -12.07
CA ALA A 32 -2.76 7.28 -12.88
C ALA A 32 -3.56 6.56 -13.97
N LYS A 33 -4.75 6.05 -13.63
CA LYS A 33 -5.66 5.43 -14.61
C LYS A 33 -6.10 6.41 -15.69
N TYR A 34 -6.44 7.64 -15.32
CA TYR A 34 -6.79 8.69 -16.28
C TYR A 34 -5.61 9.05 -17.20
N LEU A 35 -4.41 9.25 -16.65
CA LEU A 35 -3.20 9.53 -17.41
C LEU A 35 -2.82 8.38 -18.35
N ASN A 36 -3.09 7.12 -17.98
CA ASN A 36 -2.86 5.95 -18.85
C ASN A 36 -3.61 5.99 -20.18
N THR A 37 -4.62 6.84 -20.34
CA THR A 37 -5.30 7.06 -21.63
C THR A 37 -4.51 7.94 -22.59
N ARG A 38 -3.44 8.62 -22.11
CA ARG A 38 -2.69 9.62 -22.84
C ARG A 38 -1.18 9.40 -22.83
N MET A 39 -0.67 8.72 -21.82
CA MET A 39 0.74 8.56 -21.53
C MET A 39 1.08 7.11 -21.21
N ASP A 40 2.35 6.75 -21.29
CA ASP A 40 2.79 5.41 -20.90
C ASP A 40 2.79 5.23 -19.37
N SER A 41 2.41 4.04 -18.90
CA SER A 41 2.38 3.71 -17.47
C SER A 41 3.74 3.82 -16.79
N LEU A 42 4.83 3.55 -17.52
CA LEU A 42 6.20 3.68 -17.01
C LEU A 42 6.57 5.14 -16.79
N GLU A 43 6.16 6.01 -17.70
CA GLU A 43 6.34 7.45 -17.56
C GLU A 43 5.58 8.01 -16.35
N ILE A 44 4.33 7.60 -16.16
CA ILE A 44 3.51 8.01 -15.01
C ILE A 44 4.17 7.54 -13.69
N ALA A 45 4.65 6.30 -13.66
CA ALA A 45 5.34 5.76 -12.48
C ALA A 45 6.66 6.50 -12.21
N TRP A 46 7.45 6.79 -13.24
CA TRP A 46 8.68 7.56 -13.11
C TRP A 46 8.43 8.98 -12.61
N ALA A 47 7.46 9.69 -13.19
CA ALA A 47 7.11 11.04 -12.79
C ALA A 47 6.63 11.08 -11.33
N ARG A 48 5.85 10.09 -10.88
CA ARG A 48 5.45 9.92 -9.49
C ARG A 48 6.66 9.86 -8.55
N TYR A 49 7.65 8.99 -8.85
CA TYR A 49 8.83 8.85 -8.01
C TYR A 49 9.73 10.08 -8.06
N THR A 50 9.88 10.69 -9.24
CA THR A 50 10.67 11.91 -9.43
C THR A 50 10.07 13.09 -8.66
N ALA A 51 8.77 13.32 -8.79
CA ALA A 51 8.08 14.37 -8.05
C ALA A 51 8.11 14.13 -6.53
N ALA A 52 7.94 12.86 -6.10
CA ALA A 52 8.09 12.47 -4.70
C ALA A 52 9.52 12.66 -4.17
N PHE A 53 10.54 12.39 -5.00
CA PHE A 53 11.93 12.61 -4.67
C PHE A 53 12.25 14.10 -4.51
N VAL A 54 11.81 14.93 -5.46
CA VAL A 54 11.96 16.38 -5.37
C VAL A 54 11.29 16.93 -4.10
N LEU A 55 10.07 16.48 -3.81
CA LEU A 55 9.37 16.85 -2.58
C LEU A 55 10.16 16.42 -1.32
N THR A 56 10.73 15.22 -1.34
CA THR A 56 11.58 14.72 -0.24
C THR A 56 12.82 15.59 -0.05
N LEU A 57 13.45 16.05 -1.14
CA LEU A 57 14.60 16.96 -1.07
C LEU A 57 14.23 18.34 -0.50
N ILE A 58 13.04 18.84 -0.81
CA ILE A 58 12.55 20.12 -0.29
C ILE A 58 12.29 20.01 1.23
N VAL A 59 11.59 18.94 1.65
CA VAL A 59 11.19 18.75 3.05
C VAL A 59 12.34 18.25 3.94
N SER A 60 13.19 17.38 3.39
CA SER A 60 14.32 16.74 4.12
C SER A 60 15.60 16.94 3.31
N ASN A 61 16.13 18.18 3.33
CA ASN A 61 17.33 18.52 2.57
C ASN A 61 18.53 17.69 3.08
N PRO A 62 19.18 16.87 2.24
CA PRO A 62 20.34 16.06 2.63
C PRO A 62 21.56 16.90 3.02
N LEU A 63 21.63 18.18 2.61
CA LEU A 63 22.70 19.10 2.98
C LEU A 63 22.59 19.55 4.45
N THR A 64 21.35 19.68 4.95
CA THR A 64 21.08 20.05 6.36
C THR A 64 20.98 18.81 7.26
N HIS A 65 20.48 17.68 6.74
CA HIS A 65 20.33 16.42 7.45
C HIS A 65 21.40 15.42 6.99
N LYS A 66 22.66 15.62 7.44
CA LYS A 66 23.84 14.81 7.05
C LYS A 66 23.70 13.28 7.24
N GLY A 67 22.66 12.80 7.96
CA GLY A 67 22.36 11.38 8.16
C GLY A 67 21.46 10.74 7.12
N LEU A 68 20.83 11.52 6.22
CA LEU A 68 19.81 11.02 5.28
C LEU A 68 20.35 10.00 4.28
N LEU A 69 21.61 10.10 3.90
CA LEU A 69 22.32 9.19 2.99
C LEU A 69 22.96 8.00 3.69
N ARG A 70 22.96 7.95 5.02
CA ARG A 70 23.64 6.90 5.78
C ARG A 70 22.63 5.84 6.22
N THR A 71 22.62 4.71 5.54
CA THR A 71 21.88 3.52 5.95
C THR A 71 22.82 2.44 6.48
N LYS A 72 22.36 1.67 7.47
CA LYS A 72 23.10 0.50 7.98
C LYS A 72 22.89 -0.74 7.14
N ARG A 73 21.89 -0.77 6.24
CA ARG A 73 21.50 -1.94 5.44
C ARG A 73 21.14 -1.55 4.00
N LEU A 74 22.13 -1.04 3.26
CA LEU A 74 21.96 -0.52 1.89
C LEU A 74 21.28 -1.54 0.95
N THR A 75 21.71 -2.80 0.96
CA THR A 75 21.12 -3.85 0.11
C THR A 75 19.62 -4.00 0.35
N LEU A 76 19.18 -4.03 1.63
CA LEU A 76 17.76 -4.12 1.95
C LEU A 76 16.99 -2.85 1.54
N GLN A 77 17.60 -1.66 1.65
CA GLN A 77 17.00 -0.41 1.17
C GLN A 77 16.83 -0.44 -0.35
N ILE A 78 17.83 -0.91 -1.11
CA ILE A 78 17.73 -1.04 -2.57
C ILE A 78 16.67 -2.07 -2.94
N THR A 79 16.72 -3.29 -2.38
CA THR A 79 15.77 -4.36 -2.69
C THR A 79 14.32 -3.92 -2.44
N ARG A 80 14.04 -3.32 -1.27
CA ARG A 80 12.69 -2.85 -0.96
C ARG A 80 12.23 -1.72 -1.90
N SER A 81 13.14 -0.83 -2.30
CA SER A 81 12.81 0.29 -3.18
C SER A 81 12.52 -0.20 -4.60
N VAL A 82 13.28 -1.18 -5.10
CA VAL A 82 13.01 -1.84 -6.39
C VAL A 82 11.68 -2.59 -6.35
N LEU A 83 11.37 -3.31 -5.26
CA LEU A 83 10.08 -3.99 -5.11
C LEU A 83 8.90 -3.02 -5.09
N LEU A 84 9.05 -1.87 -4.43
CA LEU A 84 8.03 -0.82 -4.43
C LEU A 84 7.86 -0.21 -5.84
N ALA A 85 8.96 0.05 -6.54
CA ALA A 85 8.93 0.55 -7.91
C ALA A 85 8.25 -0.46 -8.85
N ALA A 86 8.64 -1.73 -8.79
CA ALA A 86 8.04 -2.81 -9.56
C ALA A 86 6.53 -2.93 -9.27
N SER A 87 6.13 -2.90 -7.98
CA SER A 87 4.72 -2.90 -7.60
C SER A 87 3.94 -1.75 -8.21
N SER A 88 4.50 -0.52 -8.19
CA SER A 88 3.84 0.66 -8.75
C SER A 88 3.69 0.58 -10.26
N VAL A 89 4.74 0.14 -10.97
CA VAL A 89 4.71 -0.05 -12.43
C VAL A 89 3.66 -1.09 -12.80
N LEU A 90 3.71 -2.26 -12.17
CA LEU A 90 2.78 -3.36 -12.45
C LEU A 90 1.33 -2.95 -12.18
N ASN A 91 1.07 -2.21 -11.09
CA ASN A 91 -0.26 -1.69 -10.79
C ASN A 91 -0.72 -0.66 -11.84
N PHE A 92 0.12 0.31 -12.20
CA PHE A 92 -0.24 1.33 -13.18
C PHE A 92 -0.45 0.73 -14.58
N VAL A 93 0.35 -0.27 -14.96
CA VAL A 93 0.13 -1.04 -16.19
C VAL A 93 -1.19 -1.81 -16.12
N ALA A 94 -1.52 -2.44 -15.00
CA ALA A 94 -2.78 -3.15 -14.82
C ALA A 94 -3.99 -2.23 -14.94
N LEU A 95 -3.91 -1.00 -14.41
CA LEU A 95 -4.98 0.00 -14.45
C LEU A 95 -5.33 0.49 -15.87
N ARG A 96 -4.51 0.19 -16.88
CA ARG A 96 -4.90 0.45 -18.29
C ARG A 96 -6.12 -0.36 -18.71
N TRP A 97 -6.26 -1.57 -18.19
CA TRP A 97 -7.29 -2.53 -18.60
C TRP A 97 -8.30 -2.86 -17.49
N LEU A 98 -7.87 -2.84 -16.22
CA LEU A 98 -8.74 -3.14 -15.08
C LEU A 98 -9.50 -1.91 -14.62
N GLN A 99 -10.70 -2.13 -14.08
CA GLN A 99 -11.41 -1.13 -13.30
C GLN A 99 -10.69 -0.90 -11.97
N LEU A 100 -10.89 0.28 -11.35
CA LEU A 100 -10.21 0.63 -10.09
C LEU A 100 -10.58 -0.33 -8.95
N ASP A 101 -11.85 -0.69 -8.86
CA ASP A 101 -12.38 -1.61 -7.85
C ASP A 101 -11.90 -3.05 -8.05
N GLU A 102 -11.73 -3.50 -9.31
CA GLU A 102 -11.15 -4.80 -9.64
C GLU A 102 -9.68 -4.87 -9.21
N ALA A 103 -8.86 -3.89 -9.59
CA ALA A 103 -7.46 -3.82 -9.22
C ALA A 103 -7.29 -3.75 -7.70
N LEU A 104 -8.06 -2.88 -7.01
CA LEU A 104 -8.01 -2.75 -5.56
C LEU A 104 -8.43 -4.03 -4.84
N SER A 105 -9.46 -4.73 -5.36
CA SER A 105 -9.90 -5.99 -4.76
C SER A 105 -8.79 -7.04 -4.78
N ILE A 106 -7.98 -7.09 -5.85
CA ILE A 106 -6.79 -7.94 -5.92
C ILE A 106 -5.72 -7.47 -4.92
N ILE A 107 -5.49 -6.16 -4.82
CA ILE A 107 -4.53 -5.57 -3.86
C ILE A 107 -4.91 -5.94 -2.41
N PHE A 108 -6.19 -6.10 -2.09
CA PHE A 108 -6.62 -6.53 -0.75
C PHE A 108 -6.17 -7.95 -0.36
N THR A 109 -5.57 -8.72 -1.26
CA THR A 109 -4.83 -9.95 -0.91
C THR A 109 -3.48 -9.67 -0.24
N PHE A 110 -3.02 -8.42 -0.21
CA PHE A 110 -1.78 -7.99 0.43
C PHE A 110 -1.57 -8.54 1.85
N PRO A 111 -2.55 -8.53 2.79
CA PRO A 111 -2.36 -9.10 4.12
C PRO A 111 -2.01 -10.59 4.09
N PHE A 112 -2.49 -11.33 3.09
CA PHE A 112 -2.22 -12.76 2.93
C PHE A 112 -0.79 -12.97 2.46
N ILE A 113 -0.31 -12.17 1.50
CA ILE A 113 1.08 -12.22 1.03
C ILE A 113 2.05 -11.93 2.18
N VAL A 114 1.74 -10.89 2.98
CA VAL A 114 2.54 -10.56 4.16
C VAL A 114 2.53 -11.70 5.18
N ALA A 115 1.38 -12.33 5.44
CA ALA A 115 1.27 -13.44 6.38
C ALA A 115 2.09 -14.67 5.94
N ILE A 116 2.12 -14.98 4.63
CA ILE A 116 2.92 -16.06 4.05
C ILE A 116 4.41 -15.73 4.14
N ALA A 117 4.81 -14.51 3.78
CA ALA A 117 6.20 -14.10 3.77
C ALA A 117 6.80 -13.91 5.17
N ALA A 118 5.98 -13.59 6.18
CA ALA A 118 6.42 -13.37 7.56
C ALA A 118 7.00 -14.64 8.21
N GLY A 119 6.50 -15.83 7.86
CA GLY A 119 7.03 -17.10 8.37
C GLY A 119 8.53 -17.27 8.09
N PRO A 120 8.94 -17.39 6.82
CA PRO A 120 10.34 -17.64 6.47
C PRO A 120 11.25 -16.43 6.70
N LEU A 121 10.76 -15.18 6.58
CA LEU A 121 11.58 -13.98 6.66
C LEU A 121 11.71 -13.38 8.06
N LEU A 122 10.68 -13.56 8.90
CA LEU A 122 10.62 -12.99 10.26
C LEU A 122 10.57 -14.08 11.34
N GLY A 123 10.45 -15.36 10.97
CA GLY A 123 10.23 -16.47 11.91
C GLY A 123 8.80 -16.55 12.47
N GLU A 124 7.87 -15.78 11.90
CA GLU A 124 6.48 -15.70 12.37
C GLU A 124 5.60 -16.71 11.61
N TRP A 125 5.56 -17.96 12.08
CA TRP A 125 4.77 -19.01 11.43
C TRP A 125 3.28 -18.86 11.67
N ILE A 126 2.50 -19.10 10.61
CA ILE A 126 1.05 -18.95 10.62
C ILE A 126 0.35 -20.27 10.97
N GLY A 127 -0.62 -20.21 11.89
CA GLY A 127 -1.44 -21.36 12.25
C GLY A 127 -2.53 -21.66 11.21
N TRP A 128 -3.13 -22.89 11.29
CA TRP A 128 -4.13 -23.39 10.34
C TRP A 128 -5.33 -22.46 10.08
N ARG A 129 -5.77 -21.74 11.11
CA ARG A 129 -6.89 -20.77 10.99
C ARG A 129 -6.53 -19.55 10.14
N ARG A 130 -5.27 -19.11 10.17
CA ARG A 130 -4.77 -18.07 9.24
C ARG A 130 -4.74 -18.61 7.82
N TRP A 131 -4.32 -19.86 7.63
CA TRP A 131 -4.38 -20.53 6.33
C TRP A 131 -5.79 -20.60 5.77
N ALA A 132 -6.80 -20.96 6.60
CA ALA A 132 -8.19 -20.98 6.19
C ALA A 132 -8.68 -19.59 5.72
N ALA A 133 -8.30 -18.52 6.42
CA ALA A 133 -8.63 -17.14 6.00
C ALA A 133 -7.92 -16.77 4.68
N ILE A 134 -6.64 -17.16 4.51
CA ILE A 134 -5.89 -16.96 3.27
C ILE A 134 -6.59 -17.65 2.10
N CYS A 135 -6.98 -18.90 2.25
CA CYS A 135 -7.70 -19.64 1.21
C CYS A 135 -9.06 -19.01 0.88
N CYS A 136 -9.79 -18.55 1.89
CA CYS A 136 -11.06 -17.84 1.69
C CYS A 136 -10.85 -16.52 0.93
N GLY A 137 -9.86 -15.70 1.32
CA GLY A 137 -9.52 -14.46 0.62
C GLY A 137 -9.07 -14.71 -0.82
N PHE A 138 -8.26 -15.74 -1.05
CA PHE A 138 -7.87 -16.15 -2.40
C PHE A 138 -9.07 -16.61 -3.24
N GLY A 139 -10.03 -17.33 -2.65
CA GLY A 139 -11.30 -17.65 -3.28
C GLY A 139 -12.07 -16.39 -3.71
N GLY A 140 -12.05 -15.33 -2.91
CA GLY A 140 -12.60 -14.02 -3.27
C GLY A 140 -11.92 -13.41 -4.50
N VAL A 141 -10.57 -13.49 -4.59
CA VAL A 141 -9.83 -13.03 -5.78
C VAL A 141 -10.22 -13.85 -7.02
N LEU A 142 -10.34 -15.18 -6.90
CA LEU A 142 -10.78 -16.03 -8.01
C LEU A 142 -12.21 -15.68 -8.46
N LEU A 143 -13.08 -15.27 -7.55
CA LEU A 143 -14.43 -14.83 -7.86
C LEU A 143 -14.45 -13.49 -8.63
N ILE A 144 -13.54 -12.57 -8.31
CA ILE A 144 -13.36 -11.29 -9.02
C ILE A 144 -12.77 -11.54 -10.41
N THR A 145 -11.68 -12.28 -10.47
CA THR A 145 -10.92 -12.49 -11.72
C THR A 145 -11.56 -13.49 -12.66
N ARG A 146 -12.41 -14.41 -12.17
CA ARG A 146 -13.17 -15.42 -12.93
C ARG A 146 -12.33 -16.14 -14.01
N PRO A 147 -11.20 -16.77 -13.65
CA PRO A 147 -10.35 -17.43 -14.64
C PRO A 147 -11.15 -18.52 -15.39
N GLY A 148 -11.06 -18.52 -16.73
CA GLY A 148 -11.74 -19.53 -17.58
C GLY A 148 -13.18 -19.21 -17.97
N PHE A 149 -13.83 -18.19 -17.39
CA PHE A 149 -15.23 -17.83 -17.69
C PHE A 149 -15.38 -16.57 -18.56
N GLY A 150 -14.35 -16.20 -19.32
CA GLY A 150 -14.36 -15.00 -20.19
C GLY A 150 -14.39 -13.68 -19.43
N GLY A 151 -14.20 -13.69 -18.09
CA GLY A 151 -14.24 -12.49 -17.24
C GLY A 151 -12.87 -11.95 -16.82
N MET A 152 -11.78 -12.70 -17.03
CA MET A 152 -10.46 -12.26 -16.57
C MET A 152 -9.66 -11.59 -17.69
N HIS A 153 -9.37 -10.30 -17.51
CA HIS A 153 -8.34 -9.66 -18.31
C HIS A 153 -6.95 -10.12 -17.80
N PRO A 154 -5.98 -10.46 -18.68
CA PRO A 154 -4.62 -10.87 -18.26
C PRO A 154 -3.92 -9.87 -17.33
N ALA A 155 -4.31 -8.60 -17.36
CA ALA A 155 -3.83 -7.56 -16.47
C ALA A 155 -4.11 -7.85 -14.97
N ALA A 156 -5.04 -8.75 -14.63
CA ALA A 156 -5.25 -9.19 -13.24
C ALA A 156 -4.00 -9.89 -12.66
N PHE A 157 -3.24 -10.61 -13.49
CA PHE A 157 -1.95 -11.19 -13.06
C PHE A 157 -0.90 -10.11 -12.76
N LEU A 158 -0.92 -8.98 -13.48
CA LEU A 158 -0.04 -7.85 -13.18
C LEU A 158 -0.41 -7.23 -11.82
N SER A 159 -1.69 -7.06 -11.52
CA SER A 159 -2.15 -6.57 -10.23
C SER A 159 -1.80 -7.54 -9.08
N LEU A 160 -1.89 -8.85 -9.30
CA LEU A 160 -1.46 -9.85 -8.34
C LEU A 160 0.07 -9.81 -8.13
N ALA A 161 0.85 -9.72 -9.20
CA ALA A 161 2.31 -9.58 -9.13
C ALA A 161 2.70 -8.27 -8.41
N ALA A 162 2.00 -7.16 -8.67
CA ALA A 162 2.16 -5.90 -7.94
C ALA A 162 1.94 -6.09 -6.44
N THR A 163 0.89 -6.82 -6.07
CA THR A 163 0.56 -7.11 -4.66
C THR A 163 1.62 -7.98 -3.99
N ILE A 164 2.17 -8.97 -4.70
CA ILE A 164 3.27 -9.81 -4.21
C ILE A 164 4.51 -8.94 -3.96
N CYS A 165 4.91 -8.12 -4.92
CA CYS A 165 6.04 -7.18 -4.76
C CYS A 165 5.83 -6.24 -3.56
N TYR A 166 4.61 -5.70 -3.41
CA TYR A 166 4.26 -4.83 -2.30
C TYR A 166 4.27 -5.56 -0.95
N GLY A 167 3.87 -6.83 -0.90
CA GLY A 167 3.95 -7.68 0.28
C GLY A 167 5.39 -7.88 0.76
N PHE A 168 6.29 -8.24 -0.15
CA PHE A 168 7.72 -8.36 0.17
C PHE A 168 8.34 -7.01 0.55
N TYR A 169 7.98 -5.92 -0.14
CA TYR A 169 8.36 -4.56 0.25
C TYR A 169 7.98 -4.26 1.70
N ALA A 170 6.77 -4.60 2.12
CA ALA A 170 6.29 -4.34 3.47
C ALA A 170 7.06 -5.13 4.53
N VAL A 171 7.34 -6.42 4.27
CA VAL A 171 8.12 -7.28 5.17
C VAL A 171 9.56 -6.76 5.32
N ILE A 172 10.23 -6.42 4.21
CA ILE A 172 11.59 -5.87 4.24
C ILE A 172 11.59 -4.50 4.93
N THR A 173 10.57 -3.67 4.68
CA THR A 173 10.41 -2.37 5.37
C THR A 173 10.34 -2.56 6.89
N ARG A 174 9.63 -3.58 7.38
CA ARG A 174 9.57 -3.91 8.82
C ARG A 174 10.96 -4.27 9.37
N ILE A 175 11.79 -4.99 8.61
CA ILE A 175 13.17 -5.32 9.02
C ILE A 175 14.04 -4.05 9.08
N VAL A 176 13.95 -3.20 8.06
CA VAL A 176 14.79 -2.00 7.94
C VAL A 176 14.37 -0.91 8.93
N SER A 177 13.08 -0.78 9.24
CA SER A 177 12.57 0.23 10.18
C SER A 177 13.10 0.10 11.62
N ARG A 178 13.70 -1.06 11.95
CA ARG A 178 14.37 -1.29 13.25
C ARG A 178 15.74 -0.59 13.35
N VAL A 179 16.33 -0.21 12.21
CA VAL A 179 17.70 0.33 12.15
C VAL A 179 17.81 1.67 11.46
N ASP A 180 16.91 1.98 10.53
CA ASP A 180 16.89 3.22 9.76
C ASP A 180 15.61 4.03 10.04
N SER A 181 15.73 5.36 9.93
CA SER A 181 14.59 6.26 10.08
C SER A 181 13.64 6.19 8.87
N ASN A 182 12.38 6.61 9.07
CA ASN A 182 11.41 6.69 7.99
C ASN A 182 11.84 7.65 6.87
N GLN A 183 12.55 8.73 7.22
CA GLN A 183 13.06 9.70 6.24
C GLN A 183 14.10 9.07 5.31
N ILE A 184 15.05 8.29 5.86
CA ILE A 184 16.03 7.53 5.07
C ILE A 184 15.29 6.57 4.13
N SER A 185 14.32 5.86 4.67
CA SER A 185 13.53 4.88 3.91
C SER A 185 12.73 5.51 2.77
N LEU A 186 12.11 6.69 2.98
CA LEU A 186 11.40 7.44 1.94
C LEU A 186 12.36 7.99 0.89
N PHE A 187 13.51 8.53 1.33
CA PHE A 187 14.54 9.03 0.42
C PHE A 187 14.99 7.94 -0.56
N TYR A 188 15.40 6.76 -0.03
CA TYR A 188 15.85 5.65 -0.88
C TYR A 188 14.73 5.12 -1.78
N ALA A 189 13.49 5.02 -1.30
CA ALA A 189 12.37 4.56 -2.11
C ALA A 189 12.11 5.46 -3.32
N ASN A 190 12.07 6.78 -3.10
CA ASN A 190 11.81 7.73 -4.16
C ASN A 190 13.00 7.89 -5.11
N PHE A 191 14.22 7.98 -4.59
CA PHE A 191 15.44 8.09 -5.39
C PHE A 191 15.66 6.86 -6.28
N ILE A 192 15.61 5.66 -5.70
CA ILE A 192 15.84 4.42 -6.46
C ILE A 192 14.68 4.17 -7.43
N GLY A 193 13.43 4.47 -7.03
CA GLY A 193 12.29 4.38 -7.92
C GLY A 193 12.44 5.24 -9.17
N ALA A 194 12.87 6.49 -9.01
CA ALA A 194 13.16 7.39 -10.13
C ALA A 194 14.36 6.90 -10.97
N LEU A 195 15.43 6.46 -10.32
CA LEU A 195 16.68 6.05 -10.98
C LEU A 195 16.51 4.78 -11.81
N VAL A 196 15.81 3.76 -11.29
CA VAL A 196 15.63 2.47 -11.98
C VAL A 196 14.81 2.62 -13.27
N MET A 197 13.86 3.55 -13.28
CA MET A 197 13.03 3.78 -14.47
C MET A 197 13.66 4.75 -15.47
N LEU A 198 14.65 5.57 -15.06
CA LEU A 198 15.27 6.61 -15.88
C LEU A 198 15.78 6.10 -17.25
N PRO A 199 16.43 4.91 -17.37
CA PRO A 199 16.92 4.42 -18.66
C PRO A 199 15.82 4.11 -19.68
N VAL A 200 14.59 3.84 -19.21
CA VAL A 200 13.45 3.48 -20.07
C VAL A 200 12.71 4.73 -20.57
N ILE A 201 12.78 5.83 -19.83
CA ILE A 201 12.01 7.05 -20.11
C ILE A 201 12.25 7.61 -21.50
N PRO A 202 13.48 7.69 -22.04
CA PRO A 202 13.70 8.20 -23.40
C PRO A 202 12.94 7.44 -24.49
N PHE A 203 12.57 6.18 -24.24
CA PHE A 203 11.85 5.33 -25.21
C PHE A 203 10.32 5.42 -25.08
N VAL A 204 9.82 5.89 -23.95
CA VAL A 204 8.37 5.94 -23.66
C VAL A 204 7.87 7.36 -23.40
N TRP A 205 8.77 8.35 -23.44
CA TRP A 205 8.43 9.73 -23.12
C TRP A 205 7.40 10.30 -24.09
N THR A 206 6.32 10.80 -23.52
CA THR A 206 5.28 11.52 -24.23
C THR A 206 5.12 12.90 -23.59
N THR A 207 5.43 13.95 -24.33
CA THR A 207 5.28 15.31 -23.79
C THR A 207 3.83 15.57 -23.44
N PRO A 208 3.51 16.01 -22.19
CA PRO A 208 2.15 16.33 -21.79
C PRO A 208 1.48 17.31 -22.76
N ASP A 209 0.27 16.98 -23.24
CA ASP A 209 -0.48 17.78 -24.23
C ASP A 209 -0.78 19.20 -23.77
N ASN A 210 -0.93 19.37 -22.43
CA ASN A 210 -1.24 20.64 -21.81
C ASN A 210 -0.75 20.71 -20.36
N TRP A 211 -0.77 21.92 -19.79
CA TRP A 211 -0.31 22.15 -18.44
C TRP A 211 -1.11 21.39 -17.35
N LEU A 212 -2.38 21.08 -17.60
CA LEU A 212 -3.21 20.32 -16.67
C LEU A 212 -2.73 18.87 -16.56
N ILE A 213 -2.40 18.24 -17.70
CA ILE A 213 -1.83 16.88 -17.72
C ILE A 213 -0.47 16.86 -17.02
N ALA A 214 0.37 17.87 -17.26
CA ALA A 214 1.65 18.00 -16.56
C ALA A 214 1.45 18.17 -15.03
N LEU A 215 0.47 18.96 -14.62
CA LEU A 215 0.11 19.14 -13.21
C LEU A 215 -0.40 17.83 -12.57
N MET A 216 -1.27 17.11 -13.27
CA MET A 216 -1.76 15.80 -12.81
C MET A 216 -0.61 14.80 -12.67
N LEU A 217 0.31 14.77 -13.66
CA LEU A 217 1.48 13.91 -13.64
C LEU A 217 2.37 14.16 -12.41
N MET A 218 2.72 15.43 -12.15
CA MET A 218 3.45 15.81 -10.93
C MET A 218 2.65 15.56 -9.65
N GLY A 219 1.34 15.76 -9.72
CA GLY A 219 0.38 15.52 -8.63
C GLY A 219 0.41 14.09 -8.12
N THR A 220 0.70 13.11 -8.98
CA THR A 220 0.81 11.69 -8.56
C THR A 220 1.88 11.49 -7.49
N GLY A 221 3.02 12.18 -7.58
CA GLY A 221 4.08 12.13 -6.56
C GLY A 221 3.68 12.79 -5.25
N ILE A 222 2.96 13.91 -5.33
CA ILE A 222 2.43 14.63 -4.15
C ILE A 222 1.40 13.77 -3.43
N LEU A 223 0.42 13.21 -4.16
CA LEU A 223 -0.62 12.32 -3.62
C LEU A 223 0.00 11.09 -2.95
N GLY A 224 0.95 10.45 -3.63
CA GLY A 224 1.65 9.28 -3.09
C GLY A 224 2.45 9.62 -1.82
N SER A 225 3.23 10.70 -1.83
CA SER A 225 4.04 11.12 -0.67
C SER A 225 3.16 11.54 0.50
N ALA A 226 2.11 12.32 0.26
CA ALA A 226 1.17 12.76 1.29
C ALA A 226 0.42 11.56 1.89
N GLY A 227 -0.06 10.61 1.04
CA GLY A 227 -0.69 9.39 1.51
C GLY A 227 0.21 8.56 2.41
N HIS A 228 1.47 8.33 2.01
CA HIS A 228 2.45 7.63 2.85
C HIS A 228 2.76 8.40 4.15
N PHE A 229 2.86 9.71 4.09
CA PHE A 229 3.08 10.54 5.29
C PHE A 229 1.93 10.39 6.29
N LEU A 230 0.67 10.51 5.84
CA LEU A 230 -0.52 10.34 6.69
C LEU A 230 -0.58 8.91 7.28
N LEU A 231 -0.27 7.90 6.47
CA LEU A 231 -0.23 6.50 6.91
C LEU A 231 0.80 6.30 8.04
N ILE A 232 2.02 6.80 7.86
CA ILE A 232 3.08 6.72 8.87
C ILE A 232 2.69 7.50 10.13
N ALA A 233 2.16 8.71 9.99
CA ALA A 233 1.72 9.54 11.10
C ALA A 233 0.59 8.85 11.90
N GLY A 234 -0.37 8.21 11.23
CA GLY A 234 -1.42 7.42 11.86
C GLY A 234 -0.84 6.27 12.71
N HIS A 235 0.09 5.50 12.17
CA HIS A 235 0.73 4.38 12.88
C HIS A 235 1.61 4.81 14.06
N ARG A 236 2.07 6.05 14.12
CA ARG A 236 2.80 6.58 15.27
C ARG A 236 1.93 6.84 16.49
N ILE A 237 0.66 7.21 16.28
CA ILE A 237 -0.24 7.66 17.34
C ILE A 237 -1.32 6.63 17.69
N ALA A 238 -1.54 5.62 16.83
CA ALA A 238 -2.51 4.56 17.09
C ALA A 238 -1.95 3.18 16.71
N PRO A 239 -2.31 2.12 17.46
CA PRO A 239 -1.87 0.76 17.16
C PRO A 239 -2.33 0.30 15.78
N ALA A 240 -1.47 -0.45 15.07
CA ALA A 240 -1.79 -1.01 13.76
C ALA A 240 -3.08 -1.85 13.77
N SER A 241 -3.34 -2.56 14.87
CA SER A 241 -4.57 -3.34 15.07
C SER A 241 -5.85 -2.50 15.13
N VAL A 242 -5.75 -1.21 15.46
CA VAL A 242 -6.88 -0.27 15.41
C VAL A 242 -7.05 0.29 14.00
N LEU A 243 -5.95 0.59 13.31
CA LEU A 243 -5.95 1.28 12.02
C LEU A 243 -6.24 0.34 10.83
N SER A 244 -5.77 -0.91 10.90
CA SER A 244 -5.83 -1.84 9.77
C SER A 244 -7.24 -2.09 9.18
N PRO A 245 -8.36 -2.14 9.95
CA PRO A 245 -9.67 -2.25 9.33
C PRO A 245 -10.05 -1.06 8.43
N PHE A 246 -9.49 0.10 8.72
CA PHE A 246 -9.81 1.32 7.98
C PHE A 246 -9.11 1.41 6.62
N VAL A 247 -8.13 0.55 6.33
CA VAL A 247 -7.56 0.39 4.99
C VAL A 247 -8.64 -0.01 3.97
N TYR A 248 -9.62 -0.82 4.39
CA TYR A 248 -10.72 -1.23 3.50
C TYR A 248 -11.67 -0.09 3.11
N THR A 249 -11.61 1.06 3.80
CA THR A 249 -12.36 2.26 3.39
C THR A 249 -11.87 2.81 2.04
N GLN A 250 -10.68 2.40 1.56
CA GLN A 250 -10.20 2.73 0.22
C GLN A 250 -11.17 2.27 -0.86
N LEU A 251 -11.86 1.14 -0.67
CA LEU A 251 -12.85 0.64 -1.62
C LEU A 251 -13.99 1.64 -1.85
N ILE A 252 -14.42 2.34 -0.80
CA ILE A 252 -15.47 3.37 -0.89
C ILE A 252 -15.01 4.48 -1.85
N TRP A 253 -13.78 4.97 -1.66
CA TRP A 253 -13.21 6.03 -2.50
C TRP A 253 -13.01 5.59 -3.94
N VAL A 254 -12.51 4.38 -4.15
CA VAL A 254 -12.27 3.81 -5.48
C VAL A 254 -13.57 3.60 -6.25
N VAL A 255 -14.64 3.12 -5.59
CA VAL A 255 -15.97 2.97 -6.21
C VAL A 255 -16.54 4.34 -6.58
N ILE A 256 -16.48 5.32 -5.67
CA ILE A 256 -16.97 6.69 -5.93
C ILE A 256 -16.19 7.31 -7.10
N LEU A 257 -14.87 7.28 -7.06
CA LEU A 257 -14.02 7.88 -8.10
C LEU A 257 -14.12 7.11 -9.42
N GLY A 258 -14.27 5.78 -9.38
CA GLY A 258 -14.49 4.94 -10.55
C GLY A 258 -15.78 5.30 -11.27
N TYR A 259 -16.84 5.56 -10.52
CA TYR A 259 -18.11 6.03 -11.08
C TYR A 259 -18.01 7.47 -11.60
N LEU A 260 -17.50 8.41 -10.80
CA LEU A 260 -17.47 9.83 -11.15
C LEU A 260 -16.54 10.16 -12.34
N VAL A 261 -15.43 9.43 -12.48
CA VAL A 261 -14.39 9.74 -13.48
C VAL A 261 -14.49 8.87 -14.72
N PHE A 262 -14.91 7.61 -14.55
CA PHE A 262 -14.90 6.59 -15.61
C PHE A 262 -16.26 6.00 -15.91
N ASP A 263 -17.33 6.42 -15.21
CA ASP A 263 -18.69 5.86 -15.31
C ASP A 263 -18.74 4.33 -15.07
N ASN A 264 -17.81 3.84 -14.24
CA ASN A 264 -17.67 2.41 -13.95
C ASN A 264 -18.52 2.03 -12.74
N VAL A 265 -19.41 1.06 -12.92
CA VAL A 265 -20.19 0.45 -11.83
C VAL A 265 -19.62 -0.95 -11.53
N PRO A 266 -19.26 -1.26 -10.25
CA PRO A 266 -18.77 -2.58 -9.89
C PRO A 266 -19.79 -3.67 -10.25
N ASN A 267 -19.34 -4.72 -10.90
CA ASN A 267 -20.21 -5.84 -11.22
C ASN A 267 -20.48 -6.71 -9.97
N ARG A 268 -21.54 -7.54 -10.02
CA ARG A 268 -21.95 -8.40 -8.89
C ARG A 268 -20.84 -9.35 -8.39
N TRP A 269 -19.97 -9.79 -9.27
CA TRP A 269 -18.89 -10.72 -8.93
C TRP A 269 -17.76 -10.01 -8.22
N THR A 270 -17.40 -8.79 -8.67
CA THR A 270 -16.46 -7.92 -7.98
C THR A 270 -16.96 -7.59 -6.58
N MET A 271 -18.24 -7.26 -6.41
CA MET A 271 -18.83 -6.99 -5.09
C MET A 271 -18.77 -8.21 -4.16
N ALA A 272 -19.17 -9.40 -4.68
CA ALA A 272 -19.13 -10.64 -3.90
C ALA A 272 -17.70 -11.03 -3.51
N GLY A 273 -16.76 -10.99 -4.45
CA GLY A 273 -15.36 -11.33 -4.19
C GLY A 273 -14.69 -10.32 -3.27
N ALA A 274 -14.93 -9.02 -3.43
CA ALA A 274 -14.45 -7.97 -2.52
C ALA A 274 -14.94 -8.19 -1.08
N THR A 275 -16.23 -8.57 -0.91
CA THR A 275 -16.78 -8.90 0.41
C THR A 275 -16.06 -10.09 1.04
N MET A 276 -15.72 -11.14 0.27
CA MET A 276 -14.94 -12.28 0.77
C MET A 276 -13.51 -11.86 1.17
N VAL A 277 -12.81 -11.08 0.36
CA VAL A 277 -11.45 -10.60 0.64
C VAL A 277 -11.44 -9.73 1.90
N ILE A 278 -12.34 -8.75 1.98
CA ILE A 278 -12.48 -7.86 3.14
C ILE A 278 -12.83 -8.66 4.40
N GLY A 279 -13.83 -9.55 4.31
CA GLY A 279 -14.24 -10.41 5.44
C GLY A 279 -13.10 -11.27 5.97
N SER A 280 -12.31 -11.88 5.08
CA SER A 280 -11.13 -12.67 5.43
C SER A 280 -10.05 -11.82 6.10
N GLY A 281 -9.78 -10.62 5.58
CA GLY A 281 -8.84 -9.67 6.15
C GLY A 281 -9.26 -9.20 7.54
N LEU A 282 -10.54 -8.84 7.72
CA LEU A 282 -11.10 -8.44 9.02
C LEU A 282 -11.06 -9.58 10.03
N TYR A 283 -11.30 -10.83 9.61
CA TYR A 283 -11.16 -12.01 10.47
C TYR A 283 -9.72 -12.19 10.95
N LEU A 284 -8.72 -12.05 10.06
CA LEU A 284 -7.30 -12.11 10.45
C LEU A 284 -6.96 -11.04 11.49
N LEU A 285 -7.41 -9.81 11.27
CA LEU A 285 -7.20 -8.70 12.20
C LEU A 285 -7.87 -8.93 13.56
N TYR A 286 -9.12 -9.41 13.57
CA TYR A 286 -9.83 -9.76 14.79
C TYR A 286 -9.06 -10.79 15.61
N ARG A 287 -8.52 -11.80 14.94
CA ARG A 287 -7.76 -12.87 15.58
C ARG A 287 -6.43 -12.40 16.15
N GLU A 288 -5.68 -11.56 15.42
CA GLU A 288 -4.43 -10.97 15.93
C GLU A 288 -4.66 -10.16 17.21
N ARG A 289 -5.76 -9.40 17.26
CA ARG A 289 -6.17 -8.68 18.47
C ARG A 289 -6.46 -9.62 19.65
N LYS A 290 -7.12 -10.76 19.40
CA LYS A 290 -7.47 -11.72 20.45
C LYS A 290 -6.22 -12.41 21.00
N LEU A 291 -5.27 -12.79 20.16
CA LEU A 291 -4.01 -13.43 20.57
C LEU A 291 -3.07 -12.43 21.28
N GLY A 292 -2.96 -11.20 20.82
CA GLY A 292 -2.17 -10.15 21.48
C GLY A 292 -2.69 -9.78 22.89
N LYS A 293 -4.00 -9.92 23.13
CA LYS A 293 -4.57 -9.74 24.48
C LYS A 293 -4.26 -10.92 25.40
N ALA A 294 -4.21 -12.15 24.90
CA ALA A 294 -3.92 -13.34 25.69
C ALA A 294 -2.47 -13.31 26.23
N THR A 295 -1.50 -12.94 25.40
CA THR A 295 -0.09 -12.80 25.80
C THR A 295 0.14 -11.67 26.81
N THR A 296 -0.68 -10.62 26.79
CA THR A 296 -0.56 -9.50 27.75
C THR A 296 -1.20 -9.84 29.11
N SER A 297 -2.21 -10.72 29.14
CA SER A 297 -2.85 -11.15 30.38
C SER A 297 -2.08 -12.26 31.13
N GLU A 298 -1.32 -13.09 30.41
CA GLU A 298 -0.46 -14.11 31.03
C GLU A 298 0.85 -13.52 31.62
N GLY A 299 1.34 -12.39 31.07
CA GLY A 299 2.52 -11.69 31.60
C GLY A 299 2.29 -10.85 32.87
N VAL A 300 1.05 -10.74 33.35
CA VAL A 300 0.69 -9.95 34.58
C VAL A 300 0.49 -10.84 35.80
N VAL A 301 0.52 -12.17 35.64
CA VAL A 301 0.15 -13.12 36.76
C VAL A 301 1.35 -13.73 37.46
N GLU A 302 2.60 -13.50 37.02
CA GLU A 302 3.79 -13.99 37.73
C GLU A 302 4.71 -12.84 38.18
N GLY A 303 4.31 -12.15 39.25
CA GLY A 303 5.24 -11.49 40.14
C GLY A 303 5.23 -12.27 41.49
N PRO A 304 6.35 -12.80 41.98
CA PRO A 304 6.36 -13.54 43.23
C PRO A 304 6.03 -12.61 44.42
N LEU A 305 5.13 -13.08 45.24
CA LEU A 305 4.98 -12.61 46.61
C LEU A 305 6.19 -13.14 47.41
N GLU A 306 7.18 -12.29 47.65
CA GLU A 306 8.06 -12.36 48.80
C GLU A 306 8.43 -10.94 49.26
#